data_3d234d429ad1d82159642d291f30b40d
#
_entry.id   3d234d429ad1d82159642d291f30b40d
#
_cell.length_a   1.000
_cell.length_b   1.000
_cell.length_c   1.000
_cell.angle_alpha   90.00
_cell.angle_beta   90.00
_cell.angle_gamma   90.00
#
_symmetry.space_group_name_H-M   'P 1'
#
loop_
_entity.id
_entity.type
_entity.pdbx_description
1 polymer ?
#
loop_
_entity_poly.entity_id
_entity_poly.type
_entity_poly.pdbx_seq_one_letter_code
_entity_poly.pdbx_strand_id
1 'polypeptide(L)'
;MESEKKTSGGDKYSKLAGNTIIFAISSFSSKLLTLLVQPFLTYAMAEIADLGLAKILSQYANLLIPFVSMGMSNAIIRFGLDKGNSEKQVFTNGLLTILGGFGILILCWPVAQFLPDMAQYGFLIYIYVLMSCLRTLCTQFVRSRQWNKLVAVDGILCTFATLMFYVLYLVGFHWGANGYLLAIISGDLVSVLFLCITGRLWNYVELKGLNRDLWQQMLRFSLPMIPAQISFWVINASDLFFVREMCGGLDGHSGDAWSGLLSTGYFLPTILTTLGLIFYDAWQLSAVTEEEGRARFFTKIFRTYSSVLFCCAAGIIWLCRPVMHVMKSNYYYAWHFVPFLTLASTCSCFNQFLNSAYVVNKKSTHSLWTMLAGAVSNCIMNYFFIKWWGPIGATVASFFGLGIVFVLRALDAHNMIGMSIHPGRVVVNFGVLAGEALLLLAEPPLYGLWTGLLTAVIILFNFAGVWAMARMLLPKLLGRRGRALVAAVDGWIKK
;
A
#
# COMPACT_ATOMS: atom_id res chain seq x y z
N MET A 1 -54.21 -11.35 7.47
CA MET A 1 -53.34 -11.65 8.63
C MET A 1 -52.04 -12.22 8.08
N GLU A 2 -51.14 -11.35 7.71
CA GLU A 2 -49.77 -11.70 7.21
C GLU A 2 -48.80 -11.71 8.39
N SER A 3 -48.20 -12.86 8.64
CA SER A 3 -47.17 -13.02 9.67
C SER A 3 -45.85 -12.46 9.16
N GLU A 4 -45.51 -11.24 9.55
CA GLU A 4 -44.17 -10.71 9.46
C GLU A 4 -43.17 -11.61 10.22
N LYS A 5 -42.37 -12.39 9.48
CA LYS A 5 -41.22 -13.08 10.02
C LYS A 5 -40.20 -12.04 10.51
N LYS A 6 -40.17 -11.76 11.80
CA LYS A 6 -39.08 -11.10 12.50
C LYS A 6 -37.79 -11.89 12.25
N THR A 7 -37.00 -11.51 11.25
CA THR A 7 -35.63 -12.00 11.10
C THR A 7 -34.84 -11.53 12.31
N SER A 8 -34.46 -12.45 13.17
CA SER A 8 -33.70 -12.21 14.40
C SER A 8 -32.41 -11.44 14.07
N GLY A 9 -32.14 -10.37 14.82
CA GLY A 9 -30.97 -9.53 14.66
C GLY A 9 -29.65 -10.32 14.71
N GLY A 10 -29.59 -11.48 15.37
CA GLY A 10 -28.45 -12.39 15.44
C GLY A 10 -28.04 -12.96 14.07
N ASP A 11 -28.97 -13.17 13.15
CA ASP A 11 -28.67 -13.75 11.82
C ASP A 11 -28.01 -12.73 10.87
N LYS A 12 -28.34 -11.44 11.00
CA LYS A 12 -27.70 -10.35 10.25
C LYS A 12 -26.26 -10.13 10.71
N TYR A 13 -26.00 -10.13 12.00
CA TYR A 13 -24.64 -9.98 12.55
C TYR A 13 -23.76 -11.19 12.24
N SER A 14 -24.32 -12.42 12.26
CA SER A 14 -23.62 -13.63 11.88
C SER A 14 -23.21 -13.65 10.40
N LYS A 15 -24.11 -13.25 9.49
CA LYS A 15 -23.80 -13.10 8.05
C LYS A 15 -22.79 -12.00 7.78
N LEU A 16 -22.89 -10.85 8.49
CA LEU A 16 -21.93 -9.76 8.38
C LEU A 16 -20.54 -10.20 8.84
N ALA A 17 -20.45 -10.87 9.99
CA ALA A 17 -19.20 -11.40 10.52
C ALA A 17 -18.60 -12.47 9.59
N GLY A 18 -19.41 -13.39 9.04
CA GLY A 18 -18.95 -14.40 8.09
C GLY A 18 -18.42 -13.79 6.80
N ASN A 19 -19.08 -12.81 6.22
CA ASN A 19 -18.63 -12.11 5.02
C ASN A 19 -17.34 -11.31 5.28
N THR A 20 -17.21 -10.68 6.45
CA THR A 20 -16.01 -9.93 6.85
C THR A 20 -14.82 -10.85 7.02
N ILE A 21 -15.00 -12.04 7.60
CA ILE A 21 -13.93 -13.04 7.76
C ILE A 21 -13.46 -13.56 6.39
N ILE A 22 -14.39 -13.90 5.49
CA ILE A 22 -14.05 -14.37 4.13
C ILE A 22 -13.28 -13.28 3.37
N PHE A 23 -13.73 -12.02 3.47
CA PHE A 23 -13.04 -10.88 2.84
C PHE A 23 -11.65 -10.66 3.45
N ALA A 24 -11.50 -10.75 4.77
CA ALA A 24 -10.22 -10.62 5.45
C ALA A 24 -9.25 -11.74 5.04
N ILE A 25 -9.70 -13.00 5.00
CA ILE A 25 -8.85 -14.14 4.60
C ILE A 25 -8.42 -14.00 3.14
N SER A 26 -9.31 -13.63 2.22
CA SER A 26 -8.97 -13.47 0.81
C SER A 26 -8.02 -12.30 0.56
N SER A 27 -8.25 -11.16 1.21
CA SER A 27 -7.33 -10.01 1.15
C SER A 27 -5.97 -10.34 1.72
N PHE A 28 -5.90 -11.13 2.80
CA PHE A 28 -4.66 -11.60 3.38
C PHE A 28 -3.93 -12.58 2.45
N SER A 29 -4.64 -13.53 1.84
CA SER A 29 -4.05 -14.51 0.93
C SER A 29 -3.42 -13.85 -0.31
N SER A 30 -4.11 -12.89 -0.93
CA SER A 30 -3.55 -12.16 -2.08
C SER A 30 -2.33 -11.32 -1.69
N LYS A 31 -2.35 -10.68 -0.51
CA LYS A 31 -1.21 -9.91 0.00
C LYS A 31 -0.01 -10.81 0.33
N LEU A 32 -0.22 -12.01 0.87
CA LEU A 32 0.84 -13.00 1.09
C LEU A 32 1.46 -13.49 -0.21
N LEU A 33 0.64 -13.78 -1.23
CA LEU A 33 1.15 -14.15 -2.56
C LEU A 33 2.01 -13.03 -3.15
N THR A 34 1.59 -11.78 -3.02
CA THR A 34 2.37 -10.62 -3.48
C THR A 34 3.74 -10.53 -2.79
N LEU A 35 3.84 -10.89 -1.51
CA LEU A 35 5.12 -10.92 -0.80
C LEU A 35 6.09 -11.96 -1.39
N LEU A 36 5.58 -13.10 -1.86
CA LEU A 36 6.42 -14.15 -2.48
C LEU A 36 6.93 -13.76 -3.87
N VAL A 37 6.29 -12.79 -4.53
CA VAL A 37 6.67 -12.35 -5.87
C VAL A 37 8.06 -11.72 -5.87
N GLN A 38 8.42 -10.92 -4.86
CA GLN A 38 9.70 -10.20 -4.88
C GLN A 38 10.93 -11.13 -4.83
N PRO A 39 11.03 -12.13 -3.92
CA PRO A 39 12.10 -13.12 -3.99
C PRO A 39 12.14 -13.83 -5.35
N PHE A 40 10.98 -14.29 -5.84
CA PHE A 40 10.90 -14.95 -7.14
C PHE A 40 11.48 -14.09 -8.27
N LEU A 41 11.14 -12.80 -8.32
CA LEU A 41 11.64 -11.89 -9.35
C LEU A 41 13.17 -11.78 -9.35
N THR A 42 13.82 -11.82 -8.17
CA THR A 42 15.29 -11.76 -8.10
C THR A 42 15.98 -12.98 -8.73
N TYR A 43 15.33 -14.14 -8.75
CA TYR A 43 15.83 -15.34 -9.41
C TYR A 43 15.42 -15.40 -10.89
N ALA A 44 14.24 -14.88 -11.23
CA ALA A 44 13.69 -14.93 -12.58
C ALA A 44 14.31 -13.89 -13.52
N MET A 45 14.78 -12.75 -12.98
CA MET A 45 15.46 -11.72 -13.78
C MET A 45 16.92 -12.07 -14.02
N ALA A 46 17.39 -11.89 -15.25
CA ALA A 46 18.76 -12.16 -15.63
C ALA A 46 19.73 -11.21 -14.93
N GLU A 47 19.43 -9.93 -14.98
CA GLU A 47 20.23 -8.84 -14.43
C GLU A 47 19.46 -7.98 -13.42
N ILE A 48 20.19 -7.34 -12.51
CA ILE A 48 19.62 -6.41 -11.54
C ILE A 48 18.99 -5.20 -12.25
N ALA A 49 19.64 -4.74 -13.34
CA ALA A 49 19.19 -3.60 -14.13
C ALA A 49 17.82 -3.87 -14.78
N ASP A 50 17.55 -5.09 -15.24
CA ASP A 50 16.24 -5.47 -15.81
C ASP A 50 15.10 -5.30 -14.80
N LEU A 51 15.34 -5.68 -13.54
CA LEU A 51 14.35 -5.49 -12.48
C LEU A 51 14.14 -4.00 -12.18
N GLY A 52 15.22 -3.24 -12.10
CA GLY A 52 15.15 -1.79 -11.87
C GLY A 52 14.37 -1.08 -12.98
N LEU A 53 14.71 -1.34 -14.23
CA LEU A 53 14.00 -0.82 -15.39
C LEU A 53 12.53 -1.21 -15.36
N ALA A 54 12.20 -2.48 -15.12
CA ALA A 54 10.81 -2.96 -15.03
C ALA A 54 10.01 -2.22 -13.95
N LYS A 55 10.63 -1.95 -12.79
CA LYS A 55 10.01 -1.17 -11.71
C LYS A 55 9.79 0.30 -12.11
N ILE A 56 10.78 0.94 -12.73
CA ILE A 56 10.64 2.31 -13.23
C ILE A 56 9.51 2.40 -14.27
N LEU A 57 9.47 1.49 -15.25
CA LEU A 57 8.42 1.45 -16.27
C LEU A 57 7.02 1.28 -15.65
N SER A 58 6.89 0.42 -14.61
CA SER A 58 5.63 0.29 -13.86
C SER A 58 5.26 1.58 -13.15
N GLN A 59 6.22 2.35 -12.63
CA GLN A 59 5.94 3.62 -11.97
C GLN A 59 5.47 4.68 -12.97
N TYR A 60 5.98 4.70 -14.20
CA TYR A 60 5.41 5.55 -15.26
C TYR A 60 3.93 5.21 -15.52
N ALA A 61 3.62 3.91 -15.64
CA ALA A 61 2.23 3.48 -15.80
C ALA A 61 1.34 3.91 -14.61
N ASN A 62 1.81 3.69 -13.38
CA ASN A 62 1.10 4.07 -12.16
C ASN A 62 0.84 5.58 -12.05
N LEU A 63 1.77 6.42 -12.55
CA LEU A 63 1.58 7.86 -12.63
C LEU A 63 0.48 8.24 -13.64
N LEU A 64 0.39 7.55 -14.77
CA LEU A 64 -0.58 7.84 -15.82
C LEU A 64 -2.01 7.39 -15.48
N ILE A 65 -2.17 6.34 -14.65
CA ILE A 65 -3.49 5.80 -14.26
C ILE A 65 -4.45 6.86 -13.70
N PRO A 66 -4.09 7.73 -12.74
CA PRO A 66 -4.97 8.78 -12.25
C PRO A 66 -5.44 9.77 -13.32
N PHE A 67 -4.60 10.08 -14.29
CA PHE A 67 -4.94 10.97 -15.39
C PHE A 67 -5.91 10.32 -16.38
N VAL A 68 -5.62 9.08 -16.82
CA VAL A 68 -6.46 8.34 -17.77
C VAL A 68 -7.81 7.99 -17.16
N SER A 69 -7.83 7.54 -15.90
CA SER A 69 -9.07 7.22 -15.20
C SER A 69 -9.82 8.46 -14.71
N MET A 70 -9.20 9.67 -14.74
CA MET A 70 -9.72 10.89 -14.12
C MET A 70 -10.18 10.68 -12.67
N GLY A 71 -9.51 9.77 -11.94
CA GLY A 71 -9.85 9.41 -10.57
C GLY A 71 -11.21 8.68 -10.40
N MET A 72 -11.82 8.19 -11.49
CA MET A 72 -13.17 7.62 -11.55
C MET A 72 -13.38 6.43 -10.61
N SER A 73 -12.34 5.70 -10.24
CA SER A 73 -12.43 4.54 -9.35
C SER A 73 -13.17 4.85 -8.04
N ASN A 74 -12.92 6.03 -7.46
CA ASN A 74 -13.59 6.47 -6.22
C ASN A 74 -15.04 6.91 -6.46
N ALA A 75 -15.32 7.55 -7.62
CA ALA A 75 -16.66 7.94 -8.00
C ALA A 75 -17.55 6.72 -8.23
N ILE A 76 -17.06 5.68 -8.88
CA ILE A 76 -17.81 4.45 -9.15
C ILE A 76 -18.31 3.80 -7.86
N ILE A 77 -17.46 3.69 -6.82
CA ILE A 77 -17.91 3.16 -5.53
C ILE A 77 -18.98 4.06 -4.92
N ARG A 78 -18.71 5.36 -4.84
CA ARG A 78 -19.61 6.31 -4.16
C ARG A 78 -20.98 6.36 -4.83
N PHE A 79 -21.02 6.59 -6.13
CA PHE A 79 -22.28 6.74 -6.87
C PHE A 79 -22.95 5.39 -7.18
N GLY A 80 -22.19 4.30 -7.25
CA GLY A 80 -22.72 2.94 -7.41
C GLY A 80 -23.36 2.35 -6.14
N LEU A 81 -22.99 2.85 -4.95
CA LEU A 81 -23.66 2.51 -3.67
C LEU A 81 -24.95 3.32 -3.46
N ASP A 82 -25.11 4.44 -4.14
CA ASP A 82 -26.28 5.30 -4.03
C ASP A 82 -27.45 4.70 -4.83
N LYS A 83 -28.50 4.30 -4.13
CA LYS A 83 -29.71 3.67 -4.72
C LYS A 83 -30.48 4.59 -5.68
N GLY A 84 -30.25 5.90 -5.62
CA GLY A 84 -30.87 6.88 -6.53
C GLY A 84 -30.30 6.87 -7.94
N ASN A 85 -29.12 6.28 -8.14
CA ASN A 85 -28.43 6.28 -9.43
C ASN A 85 -28.64 4.97 -10.20
N SER A 86 -28.78 5.06 -11.52
CA SER A 86 -28.78 3.87 -12.39
C SER A 86 -27.39 3.25 -12.44
N GLU A 87 -27.29 1.98 -12.07
CA GLU A 87 -26.05 1.20 -12.07
C GLU A 87 -25.41 1.15 -13.46
N LYS A 88 -26.26 1.00 -14.50
CA LYS A 88 -25.81 0.99 -15.89
C LYS A 88 -25.14 2.31 -16.29
N GLN A 89 -25.76 3.42 -15.88
CA GLN A 89 -25.20 4.75 -16.16
C GLN A 89 -23.90 5.02 -15.41
N VAL A 90 -23.77 4.59 -14.14
CA VAL A 90 -22.52 4.71 -13.37
C VAL A 90 -21.39 3.91 -14.06
N PHE A 91 -21.65 2.66 -14.46
CA PHE A 91 -20.66 1.83 -15.14
C PHE A 91 -20.28 2.41 -16.51
N THR A 92 -21.27 2.79 -17.32
CA THR A 92 -21.03 3.32 -18.66
C THR A 92 -20.28 4.66 -18.64
N ASN A 93 -20.66 5.56 -17.73
CA ASN A 93 -19.95 6.83 -17.54
C ASN A 93 -18.49 6.62 -17.12
N GLY A 94 -18.22 5.66 -16.22
CA GLY A 94 -16.87 5.28 -15.84
C GLY A 94 -16.07 4.72 -17.02
N LEU A 95 -16.66 3.81 -17.80
CA LEU A 95 -16.04 3.21 -18.98
C LEU A 95 -15.71 4.26 -20.04
N LEU A 96 -16.67 5.13 -20.38
CA LEU A 96 -16.46 6.18 -21.37
C LEU A 96 -15.41 7.21 -20.93
N THR A 97 -15.34 7.50 -19.64
CA THR A 97 -14.29 8.41 -19.10
C THR A 97 -12.91 7.78 -19.26
N ILE A 98 -12.75 6.49 -18.94
CA ILE A 98 -11.47 5.78 -19.12
C ILE A 98 -11.09 5.70 -20.59
N LEU A 99 -12.03 5.35 -21.48
CA LEU A 99 -11.77 5.28 -22.93
C LEU A 99 -11.43 6.67 -23.49
N GLY A 100 -12.12 7.72 -23.05
CA GLY A 100 -11.82 9.10 -23.43
C GLY A 100 -10.44 9.56 -22.93
N GLY A 101 -10.12 9.29 -21.65
CA GLY A 101 -8.80 9.57 -21.09
C GLY A 101 -7.68 8.80 -21.78
N PHE A 102 -7.94 7.53 -22.16
CA PHE A 102 -7.00 6.75 -22.95
C PHE A 102 -6.84 7.30 -24.37
N GLY A 103 -7.93 7.76 -25.00
CA GLY A 103 -7.87 8.46 -26.28
C GLY A 103 -6.99 9.72 -26.22
N ILE A 104 -7.10 10.51 -25.14
CA ILE A 104 -6.23 11.66 -24.89
C ILE A 104 -4.78 11.20 -24.73
N LEU A 105 -4.54 10.12 -23.98
CA LEU A 105 -3.19 9.57 -23.81
C LEU A 105 -2.56 9.16 -25.15
N ILE A 106 -3.34 8.54 -26.05
CA ILE A 106 -2.89 8.19 -27.41
C ILE A 106 -2.52 9.45 -28.20
N LEU A 107 -3.30 10.52 -28.10
CA LEU A 107 -2.98 11.78 -28.76
C LEU A 107 -1.69 12.42 -28.23
N CYS A 108 -1.32 12.14 -26.97
CA CYS A 108 -0.06 12.59 -26.38
C CYS A 108 1.15 11.70 -26.77
N TRP A 109 0.96 10.66 -27.60
CA TRP A 109 2.04 9.75 -28.03
C TRP A 109 3.26 10.48 -28.62
N PRO A 110 3.13 11.47 -29.51
CA PRO A 110 4.31 12.16 -30.05
C PRO A 110 5.14 12.88 -28.99
N VAL A 111 4.48 13.40 -27.95
CA VAL A 111 5.15 14.07 -26.82
C VAL A 111 5.85 13.06 -25.94
N ALA A 112 5.25 11.91 -25.72
CA ALA A 112 5.83 10.83 -24.90
C ALA A 112 7.16 10.30 -25.49
N GLN A 113 7.32 10.33 -26.80
CA GLN A 113 8.53 9.86 -27.49
C GLN A 113 9.81 10.69 -27.20
N PHE A 114 9.67 11.91 -26.64
CA PHE A 114 10.83 12.68 -26.17
C PHE A 114 11.50 12.06 -24.94
N LEU A 115 10.82 11.16 -24.21
CA LEU A 115 11.38 10.41 -23.11
C LEU A 115 11.94 9.07 -23.64
N PRO A 116 13.25 8.77 -23.44
CA PRO A 116 13.87 7.56 -24.01
C PRO A 116 13.13 6.26 -23.68
N ASP A 117 12.71 6.10 -22.41
CA ASP A 117 11.97 4.90 -21.97
C ASP A 117 10.60 4.80 -22.63
N MET A 118 9.91 5.95 -22.86
CA MET A 118 8.62 5.98 -23.52
C MET A 118 8.74 5.69 -25.03
N ALA A 119 9.83 6.10 -25.66
CA ALA A 119 10.09 5.77 -27.06
C ALA A 119 10.21 4.26 -27.26
N GLN A 120 10.88 3.57 -26.34
CA GLN A 120 11.12 2.11 -26.43
C GLN A 120 9.98 1.28 -25.87
N TYR A 121 9.43 1.62 -24.71
CA TYR A 121 8.46 0.81 -23.97
C TYR A 121 7.04 1.41 -23.92
N GLY A 122 6.81 2.57 -24.52
CA GLY A 122 5.57 3.34 -24.40
C GLY A 122 4.33 2.56 -24.82
N PHE A 123 4.43 1.70 -25.86
CA PHE A 123 3.32 0.85 -26.27
C PHE A 123 2.88 -0.10 -25.15
N LEU A 124 3.84 -0.75 -24.46
CA LEU A 124 3.52 -1.65 -23.34
C LEU A 124 3.00 -0.86 -22.13
N ILE A 125 3.57 0.31 -21.85
CA ILE A 125 3.09 1.20 -20.78
C ILE A 125 1.64 1.63 -21.05
N TYR A 126 1.29 1.98 -22.27
CA TYR A 126 -0.07 2.40 -22.63
C TYR A 126 -1.07 1.26 -22.47
N ILE A 127 -0.72 0.04 -22.92
CA ILE A 127 -1.57 -1.15 -22.72
C ILE A 127 -1.70 -1.45 -21.22
N TYR A 128 -0.62 -1.35 -20.47
CA TYR A 128 -0.65 -1.51 -19.02
C TYR A 128 -1.66 -0.54 -18.39
N VAL A 129 -1.56 0.75 -18.68
CA VAL A 129 -2.46 1.79 -18.16
C VAL A 129 -3.91 1.45 -18.50
N LEU A 130 -4.20 1.08 -19.74
CA LEU A 130 -5.55 0.73 -20.17
C LEU A 130 -6.10 -0.47 -19.40
N MET A 131 -5.32 -1.58 -19.35
CA MET A 131 -5.76 -2.81 -18.66
C MET A 131 -5.96 -2.58 -17.16
N SER A 132 -5.06 -1.87 -16.51
CA SER A 132 -5.18 -1.55 -15.08
C SER A 132 -6.35 -0.60 -14.78
N CYS A 133 -6.65 0.36 -15.65
CA CYS A 133 -7.84 1.21 -15.53
C CYS A 133 -9.13 0.40 -15.70
N LEU A 134 -9.20 -0.48 -16.71
CA LEU A 134 -10.36 -1.36 -16.94
C LEU A 134 -10.57 -2.35 -15.78
N ARG A 135 -9.50 -2.97 -15.29
CA ARG A 135 -9.56 -3.84 -14.11
C ARG A 135 -10.09 -3.09 -12.90
N THR A 136 -9.54 -1.89 -12.65
CA THR A 136 -9.98 -1.06 -11.53
C THR A 136 -11.45 -0.68 -11.66
N LEU A 137 -11.93 -0.31 -12.86
CA LEU A 137 -13.34 -0.05 -13.15
C LEU A 137 -14.21 -1.26 -12.76
N CYS A 138 -13.90 -2.45 -13.30
CA CYS A 138 -14.67 -3.67 -13.07
C CYS A 138 -14.68 -4.04 -11.57
N THR A 139 -13.52 -4.02 -10.92
CA THR A 139 -13.39 -4.36 -9.48
C THR A 139 -14.17 -3.38 -8.61
N GLN A 140 -14.07 -2.07 -8.85
CA GLN A 140 -14.78 -1.07 -8.05
C GLN A 140 -16.29 -1.10 -8.30
N PHE A 141 -16.72 -1.40 -9.52
CA PHE A 141 -18.14 -1.59 -9.82
C PHE A 141 -18.72 -2.82 -9.12
N VAL A 142 -18.05 -3.97 -9.20
CA VAL A 142 -18.45 -5.20 -8.51
C VAL A 142 -18.48 -4.99 -6.98
N ARG A 143 -17.52 -4.20 -6.45
CA ARG A 143 -17.49 -3.81 -5.03
C ARG A 143 -18.69 -2.91 -4.66
N SER A 144 -19.06 -1.97 -5.51
CA SER A 144 -20.24 -1.12 -5.27
C SER A 144 -21.54 -1.91 -5.26
N ARG A 145 -21.57 -3.05 -5.98
CA ARG A 145 -22.67 -4.05 -5.93
C ARG A 145 -22.64 -4.93 -4.68
N GLN A 146 -21.66 -4.76 -3.79
CA GLN A 146 -21.46 -5.58 -2.60
C GLN A 146 -21.25 -7.08 -2.89
N TRP A 147 -20.77 -7.42 -4.10
CA TRP A 147 -20.41 -8.79 -4.47
C TRP A 147 -19.02 -9.15 -3.93
N ASN A 148 -18.87 -9.04 -2.60
CA ASN A 148 -17.59 -9.15 -1.92
C ASN A 148 -16.87 -10.49 -2.17
N LYS A 149 -17.63 -11.58 -2.33
CA LYS A 149 -17.03 -12.89 -2.66
C LYS A 149 -16.37 -12.89 -4.03
N LEU A 150 -17.01 -12.24 -5.02
CA LEU A 150 -16.47 -12.16 -6.38
C LEU A 150 -15.19 -11.31 -6.40
N VAL A 151 -15.17 -10.18 -5.69
CA VAL A 151 -13.96 -9.34 -5.53
C VAL A 151 -12.83 -10.13 -4.87
N ALA A 152 -13.15 -10.95 -3.88
CA ALA A 152 -12.18 -11.77 -3.17
C ALA A 152 -11.54 -12.84 -4.09
N VAL A 153 -12.37 -13.55 -4.85
CA VAL A 153 -11.92 -14.56 -5.82
C VAL A 153 -11.09 -13.91 -6.94
N ASP A 154 -11.53 -12.75 -7.45
CA ASP A 154 -10.80 -11.98 -8.46
C ASP A 154 -9.39 -11.60 -7.98
N GLY A 155 -9.27 -11.08 -6.74
CA GLY A 155 -7.97 -10.72 -6.18
C GLY A 155 -6.97 -11.87 -6.12
N ILE A 156 -7.44 -13.07 -5.73
CA ILE A 156 -6.61 -14.28 -5.70
C ILE A 156 -6.26 -14.73 -7.12
N LEU A 157 -7.28 -14.80 -8.00
CA LEU A 157 -7.11 -15.21 -9.39
C LEU A 157 -6.12 -14.32 -10.15
N CYS A 158 -6.28 -13.01 -10.03
CA CYS A 158 -5.38 -12.04 -10.68
C CYS A 158 -3.94 -12.21 -10.20
N THR A 159 -3.72 -12.31 -8.88
CA THR A 159 -2.37 -12.47 -8.31
C THR A 159 -1.75 -13.78 -8.77
N PHE A 160 -2.52 -14.87 -8.76
CA PHE A 160 -2.05 -16.17 -9.23
C PHE A 160 -1.76 -16.17 -10.74
N ALA A 161 -2.64 -15.60 -11.56
CA ALA A 161 -2.43 -15.46 -13.00
C ALA A 161 -1.18 -14.64 -13.31
N THR A 162 -1.00 -13.48 -12.63
CA THR A 162 0.20 -12.67 -12.79
C THR A 162 1.47 -13.45 -12.44
N LEU A 163 1.45 -14.26 -11.35
CA LEU A 163 2.59 -15.11 -10.99
C LEU A 163 2.88 -16.16 -12.06
N MET A 164 1.84 -16.81 -12.61
CA MET A 164 2.01 -17.78 -13.70
C MET A 164 2.58 -17.13 -14.96
N PHE A 165 2.13 -15.92 -15.31
CA PHE A 165 2.70 -15.18 -16.42
C PHE A 165 4.13 -14.69 -16.16
N TYR A 166 4.49 -14.36 -14.91
CA TYR A 166 5.91 -14.12 -14.56
C TYR A 166 6.76 -15.37 -14.83
N VAL A 167 6.30 -16.56 -14.43
CA VAL A 167 7.02 -17.81 -14.73
C VAL A 167 7.14 -18.00 -16.25
N LEU A 168 6.06 -17.82 -16.98
CA LEU A 168 6.06 -18.01 -18.43
C LEU A 168 6.98 -17.01 -19.16
N TYR A 169 6.86 -15.71 -18.88
CA TYR A 169 7.56 -14.69 -19.64
C TYR A 169 8.99 -14.45 -19.16
N LEU A 170 9.26 -14.57 -17.85
CA LEU A 170 10.62 -14.33 -17.32
C LEU A 170 11.47 -15.60 -17.33
N VAL A 171 10.91 -16.75 -16.94
CA VAL A 171 11.66 -18.00 -16.86
C VAL A 171 11.58 -18.77 -18.19
N GLY A 172 10.39 -18.83 -18.82
CA GLY A 172 10.20 -19.56 -20.08
C GLY A 172 10.79 -18.82 -21.27
N PHE A 173 10.45 -17.54 -21.44
CA PHE A 173 10.82 -16.75 -22.63
C PHE A 173 12.01 -15.80 -22.39
N HIS A 174 12.43 -15.55 -21.15
CA HIS A 174 13.53 -14.65 -20.79
C HIS A 174 13.35 -13.21 -21.32
N TRP A 175 12.12 -12.67 -21.30
CA TRP A 175 11.80 -11.35 -21.87
C TRP A 175 12.14 -10.17 -20.94
N GLY A 176 12.82 -10.37 -19.82
CA GLY A 176 13.30 -9.29 -18.93
C GLY A 176 12.20 -8.29 -18.54
N ALA A 177 12.49 -6.99 -18.66
CA ALA A 177 11.55 -5.92 -18.33
C ALA A 177 10.23 -5.98 -19.13
N ASN A 178 10.27 -6.36 -20.42
CA ASN A 178 9.08 -6.57 -21.23
C ASN A 178 8.19 -7.68 -20.67
N GLY A 179 8.80 -8.80 -20.29
CA GLY A 179 8.10 -9.94 -19.67
C GLY A 179 7.42 -9.57 -18.37
N TYR A 180 8.07 -8.70 -17.57
CA TYR A 180 7.50 -8.18 -16.33
C TYR A 180 6.22 -7.37 -16.58
N LEU A 181 6.26 -6.41 -17.52
CA LEU A 181 5.09 -5.59 -17.85
C LEU A 181 3.96 -6.45 -18.46
N LEU A 182 4.30 -7.34 -19.39
CA LEU A 182 3.33 -8.24 -20.02
C LEU A 182 2.66 -9.16 -19.01
N ALA A 183 3.38 -9.64 -17.98
CA ALA A 183 2.78 -10.47 -16.95
C ALA A 183 1.69 -9.72 -16.15
N ILE A 184 1.93 -8.45 -15.83
CA ILE A 184 0.93 -7.62 -15.16
C ILE A 184 -0.27 -7.36 -16.09
N ILE A 185 -0.01 -6.99 -17.35
CA ILE A 185 -1.05 -6.78 -18.36
C ILE A 185 -1.93 -8.03 -18.53
N SER A 186 -1.29 -9.20 -18.63
CA SER A 186 -1.99 -10.48 -18.78
C SER A 186 -2.80 -10.86 -17.54
N GLY A 187 -2.27 -10.59 -16.35
CA GLY A 187 -2.98 -10.79 -15.08
C GLY A 187 -4.20 -9.87 -14.96
N ASP A 188 -4.05 -8.59 -15.31
CA ASP A 188 -5.15 -7.62 -15.35
C ASP A 188 -6.21 -8.01 -16.40
N LEU A 189 -5.79 -8.50 -17.56
CA LEU A 189 -6.70 -9.00 -18.59
C LEU A 189 -7.52 -10.19 -18.10
N VAL A 190 -6.89 -11.17 -17.46
CA VAL A 190 -7.60 -12.33 -16.87
C VAL A 190 -8.62 -11.86 -15.84
N SER A 191 -8.28 -10.90 -14.98
CA SER A 191 -9.20 -10.31 -14.01
C SER A 191 -10.38 -9.62 -14.70
N VAL A 192 -10.14 -8.78 -15.71
CA VAL A 192 -11.20 -8.11 -16.48
C VAL A 192 -12.14 -9.13 -17.12
N LEU A 193 -11.59 -10.13 -17.80
CA LEU A 193 -12.38 -11.20 -18.44
C LEU A 193 -13.20 -11.99 -17.41
N PHE A 194 -12.59 -12.37 -16.30
CA PHE A 194 -13.27 -13.10 -15.22
C PHE A 194 -14.44 -12.29 -14.64
N LEU A 195 -14.21 -11.03 -14.30
CA LEU A 195 -15.27 -10.16 -13.76
C LEU A 195 -16.35 -9.85 -14.79
N CYS A 196 -15.98 -9.63 -16.05
CA CYS A 196 -16.93 -9.42 -17.14
C CYS A 196 -17.81 -10.65 -17.34
N ILE A 197 -17.25 -11.87 -17.39
CA ILE A 197 -18.00 -13.10 -17.63
C ILE A 197 -18.88 -13.44 -16.44
N THR A 198 -18.32 -13.49 -15.21
CA THR A 198 -19.06 -13.89 -14.00
C THR A 198 -20.07 -12.84 -13.57
N GLY A 199 -19.72 -11.55 -13.67
CA GLY A 199 -20.60 -10.42 -13.35
C GLY A 199 -21.54 -10.02 -14.50
N ARG A 200 -21.39 -10.60 -15.70
CA ARG A 200 -22.11 -10.21 -16.92
C ARG A 200 -22.09 -8.69 -17.12
N LEU A 201 -20.89 -8.07 -16.96
CA LEU A 201 -20.76 -6.63 -16.92
C LEU A 201 -21.15 -5.94 -18.24
N TRP A 202 -21.13 -6.65 -19.36
CA TRP A 202 -21.64 -6.15 -20.63
C TRP A 202 -23.12 -5.73 -20.58
N ASN A 203 -23.94 -6.31 -19.67
CA ASN A 203 -25.34 -5.93 -19.49
C ASN A 203 -25.52 -4.55 -18.83
N TYR A 204 -24.44 -4.01 -18.25
CA TYR A 204 -24.41 -2.69 -17.64
C TYR A 204 -23.89 -1.60 -18.59
N VAL A 205 -23.51 -1.96 -19.81
CA VAL A 205 -23.14 -0.97 -20.85
C VAL A 205 -24.40 -0.47 -21.52
N GLU A 206 -24.74 0.79 -21.33
CA GLU A 206 -25.91 1.44 -21.90
C GLU A 206 -25.52 2.78 -22.52
N LEU A 207 -25.34 2.77 -23.86
CA LEU A 207 -24.90 3.97 -24.59
C LEU A 207 -26.06 4.92 -24.91
N LYS A 208 -27.31 4.42 -24.85
CA LYS A 208 -28.50 5.23 -25.10
C LYS A 208 -28.98 5.88 -23.80
N GLY A 209 -29.23 7.19 -23.82
CA GLY A 209 -29.73 7.92 -22.64
C GLY A 209 -28.69 8.25 -21.58
N LEU A 210 -27.43 8.50 -21.99
CA LEU A 210 -26.35 8.91 -21.08
C LEU A 210 -26.79 10.13 -20.26
N ASN A 211 -26.74 9.98 -18.93
CA ASN A 211 -27.04 11.05 -18.00
C ASN A 211 -25.79 11.94 -17.81
N ARG A 212 -25.78 13.09 -18.52
CA ARG A 212 -24.70 14.06 -18.48
C ARG A 212 -24.53 14.67 -17.09
N ASP A 213 -25.63 14.86 -16.37
CA ASP A 213 -25.60 15.46 -15.02
C ASP A 213 -24.92 14.51 -14.03
N LEU A 214 -25.23 13.21 -14.08
CA LEU A 214 -24.56 12.19 -13.28
C LEU A 214 -23.06 12.12 -13.62
N TRP A 215 -22.70 12.14 -14.90
CA TRP A 215 -21.32 12.15 -15.34
C TRP A 215 -20.55 13.37 -14.82
N GLN A 216 -21.14 14.57 -14.91
CA GLN A 216 -20.52 15.78 -14.35
C GLN A 216 -20.36 15.70 -12.83
N GLN A 217 -21.34 15.17 -12.11
CA GLN A 217 -21.23 14.97 -10.66
C GLN A 217 -20.09 14.01 -10.31
N MET A 218 -19.98 12.89 -11.03
CA MET A 218 -18.88 11.92 -10.86
C MET A 218 -17.51 12.57 -11.13
N LEU A 219 -17.37 13.38 -12.19
CA LEU A 219 -16.13 14.09 -12.50
C LEU A 219 -15.81 15.17 -11.44
N ARG A 220 -16.79 15.97 -11.03
CA ARG A 220 -16.58 16.99 -9.97
C ARG A 220 -16.14 16.35 -8.65
N PHE A 221 -16.55 15.13 -8.37
CA PHE A 221 -16.12 14.39 -7.20
C PHE A 221 -14.72 13.82 -7.35
N SER A 222 -14.37 13.26 -8.51
CA SER A 222 -13.13 12.51 -8.72
C SER A 222 -11.91 13.38 -9.07
N LEU A 223 -12.08 14.43 -9.90
CA LEU A 223 -10.98 15.29 -10.34
C LEU A 223 -10.17 15.91 -9.19
N PRO A 224 -10.78 16.43 -8.10
CA PRO A 224 -10.03 16.97 -6.97
C PRO A 224 -9.19 15.93 -6.21
N MET A 225 -9.41 14.62 -6.43
CA MET A 225 -8.64 13.55 -5.81
C MET A 225 -7.35 13.21 -6.55
N ILE A 226 -7.22 13.64 -7.82
CA ILE A 226 -6.02 13.37 -8.64
C ILE A 226 -4.76 13.95 -8.01
N PRO A 227 -4.70 15.23 -7.58
CA PRO A 227 -3.50 15.78 -6.93
C PRO A 227 -3.05 15.00 -5.69
N ALA A 228 -4.00 14.46 -4.91
CA ALA A 228 -3.68 13.64 -3.74
C ALA A 228 -3.05 12.29 -4.16
N GLN A 229 -3.56 11.66 -5.23
CA GLN A 229 -3.00 10.42 -5.77
C GLN A 229 -1.60 10.64 -6.35
N ILE A 230 -1.39 11.75 -7.06
CA ILE A 230 -0.06 12.13 -7.58
C ILE A 230 0.91 12.38 -6.42
N SER A 231 0.51 13.15 -5.39
CA SER A 231 1.36 13.40 -4.21
C SER A 231 1.75 12.09 -3.51
N PHE A 232 0.81 11.15 -3.39
CA PHE A 232 1.08 9.83 -2.85
C PHE A 232 2.06 9.04 -3.73
N TRP A 233 1.89 9.09 -5.07
CA TRP A 233 2.82 8.48 -6.00
C TRP A 233 4.22 9.10 -5.89
N VAL A 234 4.34 10.42 -5.84
CA VAL A 234 5.64 11.10 -5.70
C VAL A 234 6.39 10.59 -4.46
N ILE A 235 5.74 10.54 -3.29
CA ILE A 235 6.39 10.07 -2.07
C ILE A 235 6.89 8.62 -2.18
N ASN A 236 6.16 7.75 -2.89
CA ASN A 236 6.46 6.32 -2.93
C ASN A 236 7.31 5.88 -4.12
N ALA A 237 7.43 6.71 -5.16
CA ALA A 237 8.09 6.34 -6.41
C ALA A 237 9.29 7.21 -6.76
N SER A 238 9.35 8.46 -6.29
CA SER A 238 10.40 9.40 -6.66
C SER A 238 11.81 8.88 -6.32
N ASP A 239 11.95 8.13 -5.24
CA ASP A 239 13.21 7.55 -4.80
C ASP A 239 13.89 6.72 -5.90
N LEU A 240 13.08 5.89 -6.62
CA LEU A 240 13.60 5.06 -7.70
C LEU A 240 14.14 5.89 -8.87
N PHE A 241 13.43 6.99 -9.21
CA PHE A 241 13.85 7.88 -10.30
C PHE A 241 15.09 8.68 -9.92
N PHE A 242 15.13 9.27 -8.72
CA PHE A 242 16.29 9.99 -8.25
C PHE A 242 17.53 9.09 -8.16
N VAL A 243 17.39 7.87 -7.66
CA VAL A 243 18.50 6.90 -7.58
C VAL A 243 18.96 6.50 -8.97
N ARG A 244 18.06 6.24 -9.92
CA ARG A 244 18.38 5.93 -11.30
C ARG A 244 19.24 7.02 -11.95
N GLU A 245 18.80 8.28 -11.83
CA GLU A 245 19.44 9.40 -12.51
C GLU A 245 20.75 9.85 -11.83
N MET A 246 20.82 9.77 -10.50
CA MET A 246 21.93 10.35 -9.75
C MET A 246 23.02 9.32 -9.36
N CYS A 247 22.72 8.02 -9.37
CA CYS A 247 23.65 6.98 -8.92
C CYS A 247 24.24 6.16 -10.07
N GLY A 248 23.89 6.45 -11.32
CA GLY A 248 24.47 5.76 -12.48
C GLY A 248 26.00 5.89 -12.51
N GLY A 249 26.70 4.74 -12.63
CA GLY A 249 28.17 4.68 -12.63
C GLY A 249 28.82 4.53 -11.24
N LEU A 250 28.09 4.68 -10.14
CA LEU A 250 28.61 4.41 -8.80
C LEU A 250 28.88 2.90 -8.65
N ASP A 251 30.05 2.56 -8.12
CA ASP A 251 30.48 1.17 -7.87
C ASP A 251 30.33 0.25 -9.10
N GLY A 252 30.40 0.80 -10.31
CA GLY A 252 30.27 0.05 -11.57
C GLY A 252 28.83 -0.39 -11.90
N HIS A 253 27.83 0.05 -11.14
CA HIS A 253 26.42 -0.25 -11.40
C HIS A 253 25.76 0.85 -12.25
N SER A 254 24.85 0.43 -13.16
CA SER A 254 23.96 1.37 -13.85
C SER A 254 22.90 1.94 -12.88
N GLY A 255 22.29 3.08 -13.26
CA GLY A 255 21.20 3.65 -12.48
C GLY A 255 20.01 2.69 -12.34
N ASP A 256 19.73 1.91 -13.39
CA ASP A 256 18.69 0.86 -13.35
C ASP A 256 19.06 -0.24 -12.34
N ALA A 257 20.34 -0.64 -12.26
CA ALA A 257 20.77 -1.63 -11.27
C ALA A 257 20.57 -1.11 -9.83
N TRP A 258 20.93 0.14 -9.56
CA TRP A 258 20.67 0.75 -8.26
C TRP A 258 19.17 0.83 -7.91
N SER A 259 18.32 1.17 -8.89
CA SER A 259 16.87 1.14 -8.72
C SER A 259 16.34 -0.27 -8.46
N GLY A 260 16.92 -1.27 -9.12
CA GLY A 260 16.62 -2.69 -8.89
C GLY A 260 16.96 -3.14 -7.46
N LEU A 261 18.13 -2.78 -6.96
CA LEU A 261 18.56 -3.03 -5.58
C LEU A 261 17.64 -2.30 -4.57
N LEU A 262 17.38 -1.01 -4.80
CA LEU A 262 16.47 -0.24 -3.93
C LEU A 262 15.06 -0.84 -3.90
N SER A 263 14.51 -1.22 -5.07
CA SER A 263 13.20 -1.87 -5.15
C SER A 263 13.15 -3.20 -4.39
N THR A 264 14.26 -3.93 -4.37
CA THR A 264 14.40 -5.18 -3.59
C THR A 264 14.46 -4.89 -2.09
N GLY A 265 15.09 -3.79 -1.69
CA GLY A 265 15.12 -3.33 -0.29
C GLY A 265 13.73 -3.05 0.30
N TYR A 266 12.73 -2.71 -0.51
CA TYR A 266 11.35 -2.53 -0.06
C TYR A 266 10.65 -3.84 0.36
N PHE A 267 11.22 -5.01 0.09
CA PHE A 267 10.60 -6.31 0.39
C PHE A 267 10.17 -6.44 1.85
N LEU A 268 11.11 -6.31 2.78
CA LEU A 268 10.82 -6.46 4.22
C LEU A 268 9.94 -5.31 4.77
N PRO A 269 10.20 -4.03 4.46
CA PRO A 269 9.33 -2.93 4.83
C PRO A 269 7.88 -3.08 4.34
N THR A 270 7.67 -3.71 3.17
CA THR A 270 6.32 -3.98 2.64
C THR A 270 5.52 -4.95 3.52
N ILE A 271 6.18 -5.86 4.26
CA ILE A 271 5.50 -6.71 5.25
C ILE A 271 4.85 -5.84 6.33
N LEU A 272 5.58 -4.84 6.82
CA LEU A 272 5.09 -3.92 7.86
C LEU A 272 3.89 -3.10 7.35
N THR A 273 4.00 -2.52 6.15
CA THR A 273 2.91 -1.75 5.55
C THR A 273 1.68 -2.61 5.24
N THR A 274 1.88 -3.86 4.86
CA THR A 274 0.78 -4.83 4.65
C THR A 274 0.02 -5.10 5.95
N LEU A 275 0.74 -5.34 7.06
CA LEU A 275 0.14 -5.48 8.39
C LEU A 275 -0.61 -4.20 8.80
N GLY A 276 -0.02 -3.04 8.53
CA GLY A 276 -0.63 -1.73 8.75
C GLY A 276 -1.94 -1.55 7.99
N LEU A 277 -1.99 -1.94 6.71
CA LEU A 277 -3.19 -1.89 5.87
C LEU A 277 -4.31 -2.80 6.38
N ILE A 278 -3.98 -4.04 6.78
CA ILE A 278 -4.97 -4.98 7.34
C ILE A 278 -5.60 -4.40 8.62
N PHE A 279 -4.76 -3.81 9.47
CA PHE A 279 -5.26 -3.12 10.66
C PHE A 279 -6.13 -1.92 10.30
N TYR A 280 -5.69 -1.09 9.34
CA TYR A 280 -6.39 0.11 8.91
C TYR A 280 -7.77 -0.17 8.32
N ASP A 281 -7.90 -1.21 7.51
CA ASP A 281 -9.19 -1.65 6.93
C ASP A 281 -10.22 -1.98 8.03
N ALA A 282 -9.78 -2.61 9.13
CA ALA A 282 -10.62 -2.90 10.29
C ALA A 282 -10.87 -1.63 11.15
N TRP A 283 -9.85 -0.78 11.27
CA TRP A 283 -9.90 0.43 12.08
C TRP A 283 -10.85 1.48 11.55
N GLN A 284 -10.90 1.70 10.22
CA GLN A 284 -11.73 2.74 9.60
C GLN A 284 -13.20 2.65 10.03
N LEU A 285 -13.75 1.44 10.08
CA LEU A 285 -15.14 1.25 10.48
C LEU A 285 -15.37 1.69 11.93
N SER A 286 -14.46 1.30 12.84
CA SER A 286 -14.54 1.66 14.25
C SER A 286 -14.33 3.16 14.50
N ALA A 287 -13.42 3.78 13.74
CA ALA A 287 -13.12 5.20 13.83
C ALA A 287 -14.30 6.10 13.51
N VAL A 288 -15.14 5.70 12.54
CA VAL A 288 -16.33 6.47 12.12
C VAL A 288 -17.51 6.28 13.08
N THR A 289 -17.66 5.09 13.67
CA THR A 289 -18.82 4.76 14.51
C THR A 289 -18.70 5.24 15.96
N GLU A 290 -17.48 5.53 16.44
CA GLU A 290 -17.25 5.98 17.82
C GLU A 290 -17.44 7.49 17.93
N GLU A 291 -18.48 7.94 18.66
CA GLU A 291 -18.75 9.36 18.87
C GLU A 291 -18.40 9.83 20.29
N GLU A 292 -18.69 9.01 21.30
CA GLU A 292 -18.40 9.34 22.70
C GLU A 292 -16.96 8.95 23.10
N GLY A 293 -16.22 9.90 23.67
CA GLY A 293 -14.86 9.61 24.15
C GLY A 293 -13.82 9.40 23.05
N ARG A 294 -14.08 9.87 21.83
CA ARG A 294 -13.26 9.71 20.62
C ARG A 294 -11.76 9.99 20.84
N ALA A 295 -11.42 11.07 21.53
CA ALA A 295 -10.03 11.42 21.84
C ALA A 295 -9.29 10.32 22.62
N ARG A 296 -9.92 9.79 23.67
CA ARG A 296 -9.36 8.71 24.49
C ARG A 296 -9.28 7.40 23.72
N PHE A 297 -10.31 7.09 22.91
CA PHE A 297 -10.35 5.90 22.09
C PHE A 297 -9.21 5.89 21.06
N PHE A 298 -9.07 6.97 20.26
CA PHE A 298 -7.99 7.13 19.28
C PHE A 298 -6.62 7.06 19.95
N THR A 299 -6.40 7.76 21.07
CA THR A 299 -5.14 7.74 21.85
C THR A 299 -4.80 6.33 22.30
N LYS A 300 -5.76 5.58 22.87
CA LYS A 300 -5.55 4.21 23.36
C LYS A 300 -5.20 3.24 22.25
N ILE A 301 -5.94 3.31 21.13
CA ILE A 301 -5.71 2.44 19.99
C ILE A 301 -4.36 2.76 19.33
N PHE A 302 -4.04 4.06 19.13
CA PHE A 302 -2.74 4.47 18.59
C PHE A 302 -1.57 3.98 19.45
N ARG A 303 -1.70 4.07 20.77
CA ARG A 303 -0.67 3.57 21.70
C ARG A 303 -0.41 2.07 21.51
N THR A 304 -1.47 1.28 21.38
CA THR A 304 -1.36 -0.18 21.17
C THR A 304 -0.80 -0.49 19.78
N TYR A 305 -1.33 0.14 18.75
CA TYR A 305 -0.91 -0.01 17.36
C TYR A 305 0.56 0.36 17.16
N SER A 306 0.97 1.54 17.65
CA SER A 306 2.37 1.99 17.56
C SER A 306 3.33 1.05 18.29
N SER A 307 2.94 0.48 19.45
CA SER A 307 3.77 -0.49 20.17
C SER A 307 4.08 -1.72 19.32
N VAL A 308 3.06 -2.27 18.67
CA VAL A 308 3.23 -3.46 17.82
C VAL A 308 4.10 -3.12 16.61
N LEU A 309 3.83 -1.99 15.94
CA LEU A 309 4.63 -1.60 14.78
C LEU A 309 6.10 -1.34 15.12
N PHE A 310 6.40 -0.70 16.26
CA PHE A 310 7.78 -0.50 16.68
C PHE A 310 8.49 -1.83 16.97
N CYS A 311 7.83 -2.79 17.62
CA CYS A 311 8.41 -4.12 17.82
C CYS A 311 8.63 -4.88 16.51
N CYS A 312 7.68 -4.81 15.58
CA CYS A 312 7.83 -5.42 14.26
C CYS A 312 8.97 -4.76 13.46
N ALA A 313 9.06 -3.41 13.50
CA ALA A 313 10.11 -2.67 12.82
C ALA A 313 11.50 -3.04 13.35
N ALA A 314 11.68 -3.09 14.68
CA ALA A 314 12.93 -3.53 15.29
C ALA A 314 13.29 -4.97 14.87
N GLY A 315 12.34 -5.89 14.94
CA GLY A 315 12.55 -7.26 14.48
C GLY A 315 12.95 -7.36 13.00
N ILE A 316 12.36 -6.53 12.13
CA ILE A 316 12.72 -6.45 10.71
C ILE A 316 14.15 -5.93 10.54
N ILE A 317 14.54 -4.87 11.24
CA ILE A 317 15.91 -4.32 11.15
C ILE A 317 16.92 -5.35 11.65
N TRP A 318 16.68 -5.97 12.80
CA TRP A 318 17.56 -7.00 13.36
C TRP A 318 17.75 -8.19 12.43
N LEU A 319 16.66 -8.70 11.85
CA LEU A 319 16.65 -9.91 11.02
C LEU A 319 16.85 -9.63 9.52
N CYS A 320 17.02 -8.36 9.08
CA CYS A 320 17.05 -8.07 7.65
C CYS A 320 18.20 -8.78 6.91
N ARG A 321 19.40 -8.83 7.47
CA ARG A 321 20.55 -9.48 6.83
C ARG A 321 20.32 -10.99 6.62
N PRO A 322 19.97 -11.81 7.64
CA PRO A 322 19.70 -13.22 7.43
C PRO A 322 18.49 -13.47 6.51
N VAL A 323 17.44 -12.65 6.60
CA VAL A 323 16.26 -12.82 5.73
C VAL A 323 16.55 -12.44 4.28
N MET A 324 17.37 -11.45 4.02
CA MET A 324 17.73 -11.05 2.65
C MET A 324 18.59 -12.09 1.92
N HIS A 325 19.13 -13.12 2.59
CA HIS A 325 19.73 -14.29 1.91
C HIS A 325 18.72 -15.12 1.11
N VAL A 326 17.42 -14.92 1.32
CA VAL A 326 16.37 -15.52 0.47
C VAL A 326 16.39 -14.96 -0.95
N MET A 327 16.97 -13.77 -1.14
CA MET A 327 17.17 -13.19 -2.46
C MET A 327 18.38 -13.79 -3.17
N LYS A 328 18.43 -13.71 -4.51
CA LYS A 328 19.58 -14.12 -5.28
C LYS A 328 20.84 -13.32 -4.82
N SER A 329 21.99 -13.96 -4.78
CA SER A 329 23.21 -13.42 -4.15
C SER A 329 23.62 -12.02 -4.63
N ASN A 330 23.42 -11.70 -5.91
CA ASN A 330 23.72 -10.39 -6.47
C ASN A 330 22.78 -9.26 -5.98
N TYR A 331 21.61 -9.62 -5.42
CA TYR A 331 20.68 -8.67 -4.79
C TYR A 331 20.91 -8.53 -3.28
N TYR A 332 21.84 -9.29 -2.71
CA TYR A 332 22.03 -9.28 -1.26
C TYR A 332 22.35 -7.89 -0.71
N TYR A 333 23.09 -7.06 -1.47
CA TYR A 333 23.39 -5.67 -1.09
C TYR A 333 22.14 -4.85 -0.72
N ALA A 334 20.96 -5.21 -1.20
CA ALA A 334 19.71 -4.50 -0.91
C ALA A 334 19.35 -4.44 0.59
N TRP A 335 19.98 -5.27 1.45
CA TRP A 335 19.78 -5.17 2.90
C TRP A 335 20.17 -3.81 3.47
N HIS A 336 21.10 -3.07 2.85
CA HIS A 336 21.51 -1.73 3.29
C HIS A 336 20.36 -0.70 3.24
N PHE A 337 19.39 -0.92 2.37
CA PHE A 337 18.22 -0.03 2.25
C PHE A 337 17.13 -0.33 3.27
N VAL A 338 17.05 -1.60 3.75
CA VAL A 338 15.96 -2.06 4.62
C VAL A 338 15.80 -1.25 5.90
N PRO A 339 16.86 -0.89 6.64
CA PRO A 339 16.70 -0.23 7.94
C PRO A 339 15.91 1.09 7.84
N PHE A 340 16.36 2.03 7.01
CA PHE A 340 15.67 3.33 6.86
C PHE A 340 14.33 3.22 6.14
N LEU A 341 14.17 2.32 5.18
CA LEU A 341 12.86 2.02 4.58
C LEU A 341 11.87 1.44 5.61
N THR A 342 12.35 0.72 6.61
CA THR A 342 11.50 0.22 7.71
C THR A 342 11.02 1.36 8.60
N LEU A 343 11.89 2.34 8.91
CA LEU A 343 11.49 3.57 9.62
C LEU A 343 10.46 4.35 8.80
N ALA A 344 10.69 4.53 7.50
CA ALA A 344 9.79 5.20 6.57
C ALA A 344 8.42 4.50 6.52
N SER A 345 8.41 3.17 6.44
CA SER A 345 7.19 2.35 6.45
C SER A 345 6.42 2.46 7.76
N THR A 346 7.12 2.57 8.90
CA THR A 346 6.50 2.82 10.20
C THR A 346 5.78 4.17 10.22
N CYS A 347 6.43 5.23 9.70
CA CYS A 347 5.79 6.55 9.53
C CYS A 347 4.58 6.45 8.58
N SER A 348 4.68 5.69 7.48
CA SER A 348 3.58 5.49 6.53
C SER A 348 2.36 4.84 7.21
N CYS A 349 2.57 3.82 8.03
CA CYS A 349 1.51 3.18 8.82
C CYS A 349 0.84 4.15 9.80
N PHE A 350 1.62 4.99 10.46
CA PHE A 350 1.08 6.04 11.35
C PHE A 350 0.30 7.10 10.56
N ASN A 351 0.79 7.49 9.39
CA ASN A 351 0.10 8.42 8.49
C ASN A 351 -1.25 7.90 8.04
N GLN A 352 -1.35 6.60 7.74
CA GLN A 352 -2.63 5.96 7.41
C GLN A 352 -3.58 5.99 8.59
N PHE A 353 -3.12 5.63 9.80
CA PHE A 353 -3.95 5.71 11.01
C PHE A 353 -4.49 7.12 11.25
N LEU A 354 -3.62 8.14 11.20
CA LEU A 354 -3.99 9.54 11.41
C LEU A 354 -4.90 10.10 10.32
N ASN A 355 -4.85 9.54 9.09
CA ASN A 355 -5.76 9.92 8.02
C ASN A 355 -7.23 9.70 8.39
N SER A 356 -7.54 8.76 9.28
CA SER A 356 -8.89 8.54 9.79
C SER A 356 -9.46 9.77 10.51
N ALA A 357 -8.61 10.62 11.11
CA ALA A 357 -9.03 11.87 11.72
C ALA A 357 -9.67 12.84 10.70
N TYR A 358 -9.10 12.91 9.49
CA TYR A 358 -9.66 13.71 8.41
C TYR A 358 -10.97 13.14 7.87
N VAL A 359 -11.05 11.80 7.76
CA VAL A 359 -12.26 11.11 7.32
C VAL A 359 -13.42 11.40 8.26
N VAL A 360 -13.18 11.26 9.57
CA VAL A 360 -14.19 11.50 10.62
C VAL A 360 -14.67 12.95 10.63
N ASN A 361 -13.72 13.91 10.45
CA ASN A 361 -14.05 15.35 10.46
C ASN A 361 -14.42 15.89 9.06
N LYS A 362 -14.48 15.04 8.03
CA LYS A 362 -14.79 15.42 6.63
C LYS A 362 -13.85 16.52 6.08
N LYS A 363 -12.58 16.56 6.54
CA LYS A 363 -11.56 17.54 6.14
C LYS A 363 -10.53 16.95 5.20
N SER A 364 -10.94 16.45 4.05
CA SER A 364 -10.06 15.81 3.03
C SER A 364 -8.98 16.75 2.46
N THR A 365 -9.26 18.08 2.45
CA THR A 365 -8.30 19.08 1.98
C THR A 365 -7.02 19.13 2.83
N HIS A 366 -7.13 18.94 4.16
CA HIS A 366 -5.95 18.85 5.03
C HIS A 366 -5.09 17.62 4.72
N SER A 367 -5.74 16.49 4.40
CA SER A 367 -5.03 15.28 3.95
C SER A 367 -4.20 15.53 2.69
N LEU A 368 -4.75 16.30 1.73
CA LEU A 368 -4.04 16.69 0.50
C LEU A 368 -2.81 17.56 0.82
N TRP A 369 -2.98 18.63 1.60
CA TRP A 369 -1.87 19.54 1.91
C TRP A 369 -0.74 18.87 2.69
N THR A 370 -1.06 18.00 3.65
CA THR A 370 -0.04 17.25 4.38
C THR A 370 0.74 16.29 3.47
N MET A 371 0.06 15.62 2.52
CA MET A 371 0.72 14.76 1.54
C MET A 371 1.57 15.56 0.55
N LEU A 372 1.10 16.72 0.09
CA LEU A 372 1.86 17.59 -0.82
C LEU A 372 3.13 18.10 -0.13
N ALA A 373 3.03 18.56 1.12
CA ALA A 373 4.19 18.97 1.91
C ALA A 373 5.23 17.85 2.04
N GLY A 374 4.75 16.61 2.30
CA GLY A 374 5.61 15.43 2.33
C GLY A 374 6.28 15.14 0.99
N ALA A 375 5.52 15.22 -0.12
CA ALA A 375 6.04 14.96 -1.47
C ALA A 375 7.14 15.96 -1.85
N VAL A 376 6.89 17.26 -1.65
CA VAL A 376 7.87 18.32 -1.92
C VAL A 376 9.12 18.13 -1.05
N SER A 377 8.94 17.91 0.25
CA SER A 377 10.06 17.69 1.17
C SER A 377 10.86 16.44 0.80
N ASN A 378 10.20 15.35 0.42
CA ASN A 378 10.86 14.11 -0.01
C ASN A 378 11.70 14.33 -1.27
N CYS A 379 11.18 15.03 -2.30
CA CYS A 379 11.93 15.35 -3.51
C CYS A 379 13.19 16.20 -3.21
N ILE A 380 13.04 17.23 -2.38
CA ILE A 380 14.17 18.09 -1.97
C ILE A 380 15.23 17.27 -1.22
N MET A 381 14.80 16.45 -0.26
CA MET A 381 15.69 15.61 0.54
C MET A 381 16.34 14.52 -0.31
N ASN A 382 15.63 13.91 -1.28
CA ASN A 382 16.22 12.95 -2.21
C ASN A 382 17.41 13.56 -2.95
N TYR A 383 17.26 14.76 -3.51
CA TYR A 383 18.34 15.42 -4.22
C TYR A 383 19.59 15.62 -3.35
N PHE A 384 19.45 16.16 -2.12
CA PHE A 384 20.58 16.44 -1.26
C PHE A 384 21.16 15.16 -0.63
N PHE A 385 20.33 14.26 -0.11
CA PHE A 385 20.81 13.09 0.61
C PHE A 385 21.43 12.04 -0.31
N ILE A 386 20.92 11.88 -1.54
CA ILE A 386 21.56 11.03 -2.54
C ILE A 386 22.91 11.59 -2.94
N LYS A 387 23.02 12.91 -3.09
CA LYS A 387 24.31 13.55 -3.39
C LYS A 387 25.34 13.34 -2.28
N TRP A 388 24.92 13.25 -1.02
CA TRP A 388 25.83 13.09 0.13
C TRP A 388 26.12 11.63 0.47
N TRP A 389 25.13 10.76 0.37
CA TRP A 389 25.20 9.38 0.85
C TRP A 389 24.90 8.32 -0.22
N GLY A 390 24.84 8.72 -1.49
CA GLY A 390 24.52 7.82 -2.58
C GLY A 390 23.11 7.23 -2.47
N PRO A 391 22.89 6.00 -2.94
CA PRO A 391 21.53 5.40 -3.00
C PRO A 391 20.86 5.24 -1.62
N ILE A 392 21.64 5.09 -0.53
CA ILE A 392 21.12 5.03 0.83
C ILE A 392 20.43 6.34 1.21
N GLY A 393 20.92 7.48 0.68
CA GLY A 393 20.31 8.79 0.90
C GLY A 393 18.83 8.84 0.52
N ALA A 394 18.38 8.11 -0.50
CA ALA A 394 16.98 8.01 -0.87
C ALA A 394 16.12 7.41 0.25
N THR A 395 16.61 6.38 0.93
CA THR A 395 15.88 5.73 2.03
C THR A 395 15.76 6.62 3.26
N VAL A 396 16.79 7.41 3.52
CA VAL A 396 16.80 8.44 4.57
C VAL A 396 15.83 9.57 4.22
N ALA A 397 15.80 10.01 2.94
CA ALA A 397 14.88 11.03 2.45
C ALA A 397 13.40 10.57 2.61
N SER A 398 13.11 9.32 2.28
CA SER A 398 11.79 8.72 2.50
C SER A 398 11.37 8.72 3.96
N PHE A 399 12.28 8.38 4.87
CA PHE A 399 12.00 8.42 6.31
C PHE A 399 11.64 9.84 6.78
N PHE A 400 12.43 10.83 6.43
CA PHE A 400 12.16 12.22 6.83
C PHE A 400 10.94 12.81 6.11
N GLY A 401 10.74 12.53 4.82
CA GLY A 401 9.56 12.98 4.07
C GLY A 401 8.26 12.47 4.67
N LEU A 402 8.17 11.16 4.95
CA LEU A 402 7.01 10.56 5.64
C LEU A 402 6.92 10.96 7.12
N GLY A 403 8.06 11.25 7.76
CA GLY A 403 8.13 11.81 9.10
C GLY A 403 7.51 13.20 9.20
N ILE A 404 7.77 14.07 8.23
CA ILE A 404 7.12 15.40 8.15
C ILE A 404 5.60 15.25 8.03
N VAL A 405 5.13 14.36 7.13
CA VAL A 405 3.68 14.07 7.02
C VAL A 405 3.12 13.61 8.37
N PHE A 406 3.85 12.72 9.07
CA PHE A 406 3.44 12.22 10.38
C PHE A 406 3.30 13.33 11.40
N VAL A 407 4.29 14.22 11.51
CA VAL A 407 4.23 15.35 12.45
C VAL A 407 3.06 16.26 12.14
N LEU A 408 2.88 16.66 10.88
CA LEU A 408 1.77 17.52 10.46
C LEU A 408 0.40 16.89 10.78
N ARG A 409 0.23 15.60 10.44
CA ARG A 409 -1.01 14.86 10.73
C ARG A 409 -1.25 14.65 12.22
N ALA A 410 -0.19 14.47 13.01
CA ALA A 410 -0.30 14.34 14.46
C ALA A 410 -0.76 15.64 15.12
N LEU A 411 -0.25 16.79 14.66
CA LEU A 411 -0.71 18.11 15.09
C LEU A 411 -2.17 18.34 14.70
N ASP A 412 -2.55 18.03 13.47
CA ASP A 412 -3.93 18.13 13.01
C ASP A 412 -4.88 17.22 13.80
N ALA A 413 -4.49 15.97 14.07
CA ALA A 413 -5.31 15.04 14.85
C ALA A 413 -5.47 15.52 16.31
N HIS A 414 -4.43 16.13 16.90
CA HIS A 414 -4.54 16.77 18.20
C HIS A 414 -5.55 17.92 18.17
N ASN A 415 -5.45 18.82 17.19
CA ASN A 415 -6.30 20.00 17.09
C ASN A 415 -7.77 19.65 16.72
N MET A 416 -7.99 18.59 15.94
CA MET A 416 -9.33 18.22 15.44
C MET A 416 -10.10 17.31 16.41
N ILE A 417 -9.40 16.40 17.09
CA ILE A 417 -10.03 15.33 17.89
C ILE A 417 -9.61 15.39 19.35
N GLY A 418 -8.56 16.14 19.70
CA GLY A 418 -7.95 16.13 21.04
C GLY A 418 -7.12 14.86 21.32
N MET A 419 -6.71 14.14 20.28
CA MET A 419 -5.91 12.93 20.40
C MET A 419 -4.48 13.26 20.83
N SER A 420 -3.89 12.43 21.71
CA SER A 420 -2.47 12.49 22.06
C SER A 420 -1.71 11.29 21.49
N ILE A 421 -0.61 11.57 20.77
CA ILE A 421 0.31 10.54 20.27
C ILE A 421 1.38 10.16 21.30
N HIS A 422 1.41 10.81 22.47
CA HIS A 422 2.51 10.72 23.46
C HIS A 422 3.88 10.94 22.80
N PRO A 423 4.21 12.18 22.37
CA PRO A 423 5.36 12.47 21.50
C PRO A 423 6.69 11.99 22.07
N GLY A 424 6.93 12.12 23.37
CA GLY A 424 8.16 11.64 24.01
C GLY A 424 8.39 10.14 23.78
N ARG A 425 7.34 9.33 23.90
CA ARG A 425 7.43 7.87 23.64
C ARG A 425 7.73 7.57 22.18
N VAL A 426 7.10 8.28 21.26
CA VAL A 426 7.31 8.11 19.83
C VAL A 426 8.74 8.48 19.44
N VAL A 427 9.24 9.62 19.92
CA VAL A 427 10.62 10.09 19.69
C VAL A 427 11.65 9.09 20.21
N VAL A 428 11.47 8.59 21.45
CA VAL A 428 12.38 7.57 22.02
C VAL A 428 12.41 6.31 21.16
N ASN A 429 11.25 5.79 20.74
CA ASN A 429 11.20 4.59 19.90
C ASN A 429 11.89 4.82 18.53
N PHE A 430 11.60 5.93 17.85
CA PHE A 430 12.29 6.25 16.59
C PHE A 430 13.79 6.49 16.80
N GLY A 431 14.19 7.10 17.91
CA GLY A 431 15.60 7.28 18.25
C GLY A 431 16.34 5.96 18.43
N VAL A 432 15.74 5.00 19.14
CA VAL A 432 16.32 3.65 19.32
C VAL A 432 16.34 2.89 17.98
N LEU A 433 15.27 2.95 17.18
CA LEU A 433 15.25 2.33 15.83
C LEU A 433 16.27 2.95 14.88
N ALA A 434 16.44 4.27 14.90
CA ALA A 434 17.47 4.94 14.09
C ALA A 434 18.88 4.55 14.56
N GLY A 435 19.10 4.46 15.88
CA GLY A 435 20.35 3.94 16.45
C GLY A 435 20.62 2.48 16.00
N GLU A 436 19.60 1.62 16.01
CA GLU A 436 19.69 0.24 15.52
C GLU A 436 20.03 0.19 14.04
N ALA A 437 19.38 1.04 13.21
CA ALA A 437 19.65 1.15 11.78
C ALA A 437 21.09 1.61 11.50
N LEU A 438 21.55 2.65 12.18
CA LEU A 438 22.92 3.17 12.03
C LEU A 438 23.96 2.14 12.48
N LEU A 439 23.71 1.46 13.60
CA LEU A 439 24.60 0.44 14.13
C LEU A 439 24.71 -0.76 13.18
N LEU A 440 23.59 -1.16 12.57
CA LEU A 440 23.58 -2.22 11.58
C LEU A 440 24.39 -1.85 10.33
N LEU A 441 24.25 -0.59 9.86
CA LEU A 441 24.97 -0.10 8.68
C LEU A 441 26.45 0.15 8.93
N ALA A 442 26.83 0.48 10.18
CA ALA A 442 28.24 0.67 10.58
C ALA A 442 29.00 -0.65 10.75
N GLU A 443 28.31 -1.78 10.82
CA GLU A 443 28.87 -3.14 10.96
C GLU A 443 29.97 -3.30 12.04
N PRO A 444 29.80 -2.79 13.27
CA PRO A 444 30.83 -2.99 14.30
C PRO A 444 30.94 -4.48 14.68
N PRO A 445 32.04 -4.90 15.35
CA PRO A 445 32.15 -6.26 15.86
C PRO A 445 30.91 -6.64 16.69
N LEU A 446 30.36 -7.84 16.47
CA LEU A 446 29.16 -8.35 17.16
C LEU A 446 27.90 -7.48 16.90
N TYR A 447 27.79 -6.80 15.73
CA TYR A 447 26.64 -5.97 15.38
C TYR A 447 25.29 -6.69 15.63
N GLY A 448 25.19 -7.98 15.33
CA GLY A 448 23.96 -8.76 15.54
C GLY A 448 23.55 -8.87 17.01
N LEU A 449 24.53 -8.86 17.96
CA LEU A 449 24.24 -8.82 19.39
C LEU A 449 23.74 -7.42 19.81
N TRP A 450 24.40 -6.36 19.34
CA TRP A 450 24.03 -4.98 19.68
C TRP A 450 22.65 -4.61 19.12
N THR A 451 22.36 -4.94 17.87
CA THR A 451 21.04 -4.73 17.29
C THR A 451 19.98 -5.57 18.00
N GLY A 452 20.28 -6.81 18.35
CA GLY A 452 19.38 -7.66 19.16
C GLY A 452 19.09 -7.07 20.53
N LEU A 453 20.08 -6.47 21.21
CA LEU A 453 19.86 -5.75 22.47
C LEU A 453 18.95 -4.55 22.31
N LEU A 454 19.13 -3.73 21.25
CA LEU A 454 18.25 -2.59 20.97
C LEU A 454 16.82 -3.05 20.66
N THR A 455 16.66 -4.12 19.86
CA THR A 455 15.37 -4.78 19.64
C THR A 455 14.72 -5.21 20.96
N ALA A 456 15.47 -5.84 21.87
CA ALA A 456 14.97 -6.23 23.18
C ALA A 456 14.53 -5.03 24.02
N VAL A 457 15.27 -3.91 23.98
CA VAL A 457 14.89 -2.64 24.63
C VAL A 457 13.55 -2.14 24.10
N ILE A 458 13.36 -2.13 22.76
CA ILE A 458 12.10 -1.72 22.14
C ILE A 458 10.95 -2.63 22.57
N ILE A 459 11.15 -3.94 22.57
CA ILE A 459 10.12 -4.92 23.00
C ILE A 459 9.73 -4.67 24.45
N LEU A 460 10.69 -4.49 25.36
CA LEU A 460 10.44 -4.24 26.76
C LEU A 460 9.71 -2.89 26.97
N PHE A 461 10.16 -1.84 26.30
CA PHE A 461 9.55 -0.51 26.40
C PHE A 461 8.10 -0.48 25.86
N ASN A 462 7.80 -1.31 24.89
CA ASN A 462 6.47 -1.42 24.26
C ASN A 462 5.64 -2.60 24.76
N PHE A 463 6.16 -3.40 25.71
CA PHE A 463 5.53 -4.65 26.19
C PHE A 463 4.07 -4.45 26.60
N ALA A 464 3.76 -3.42 27.38
CA ALA A 464 2.41 -3.14 27.85
C ALA A 464 1.39 -2.95 26.69
N GLY A 465 1.80 -2.29 25.60
CA GLY A 465 0.97 -2.09 24.41
C GLY A 465 0.77 -3.38 23.62
N VAL A 466 1.84 -4.14 23.39
CA VAL A 466 1.80 -5.45 22.73
C VAL A 466 0.94 -6.43 23.52
N TRP A 467 1.10 -6.44 24.83
CA TRP A 467 0.32 -7.30 25.71
C TRP A 467 -1.17 -6.93 25.70
N ALA A 468 -1.49 -5.62 25.67
CA ALA A 468 -2.88 -5.17 25.53
C ALA A 468 -3.54 -5.71 24.24
N MET A 469 -2.80 -5.75 23.13
CA MET A 469 -3.30 -6.36 21.88
C MET A 469 -3.42 -7.89 21.99
N ALA A 470 -2.42 -8.54 22.56
CA ALA A 470 -2.42 -9.97 22.77
C ALA A 470 -3.62 -10.44 23.62
N ARG A 471 -3.95 -9.71 24.69
CA ARG A 471 -5.15 -9.97 25.52
C ARG A 471 -6.47 -9.94 24.72
N MET A 472 -6.57 -9.10 23.70
CA MET A 472 -7.75 -9.00 22.87
C MET A 472 -7.84 -10.11 21.82
N LEU A 473 -6.70 -10.50 21.26
CA LEU A 473 -6.63 -11.43 20.12
C LEU A 473 -6.52 -12.90 20.54
N LEU A 474 -5.67 -13.23 21.53
CA LEU A 474 -5.44 -14.61 21.94
C LEU A 474 -6.69 -15.39 22.32
N PRO A 475 -7.66 -14.84 23.09
CA PRO A 475 -8.91 -15.52 23.39
C PRO A 475 -9.77 -15.78 22.15
N LYS A 476 -9.72 -14.88 21.15
CA LYS A 476 -10.48 -15.00 19.91
C LYS A 476 -9.89 -16.03 18.97
N LEU A 477 -8.54 -16.10 18.89
CA LEU A 477 -7.82 -16.99 17.98
C LEU A 477 -7.67 -18.41 18.54
N LEU A 478 -7.37 -18.54 19.83
CA LEU A 478 -7.02 -19.81 20.48
C LEU A 478 -8.11 -20.29 21.48
N GLY A 479 -9.24 -19.61 21.59
CA GLY A 479 -10.35 -20.00 22.44
C GLY A 479 -9.96 -20.21 23.92
N ARG A 480 -10.19 -21.41 24.47
CA ARG A 480 -9.85 -21.74 25.87
C ARG A 480 -8.35 -21.64 26.17
N ARG A 481 -7.48 -22.07 25.23
CA ARG A 481 -6.01 -22.00 25.38
C ARG A 481 -5.54 -20.55 25.44
N GLY A 482 -6.08 -19.68 24.59
CA GLY A 482 -5.76 -18.25 24.61
C GLY A 482 -6.16 -17.58 25.92
N ARG A 483 -7.30 -17.91 26.50
CA ARG A 483 -7.73 -17.41 27.83
C ARG A 483 -6.82 -17.88 28.95
N ALA A 484 -6.38 -19.12 28.93
CA ALA A 484 -5.45 -19.67 29.91
C ALA A 484 -4.08 -18.99 29.85
N LEU A 485 -3.53 -18.75 28.63
CA LEU A 485 -2.28 -18.02 28.43
C LEU A 485 -2.36 -16.58 28.94
N VAL A 486 -3.46 -15.87 28.64
CA VAL A 486 -3.66 -14.51 29.14
C VAL A 486 -3.71 -14.48 30.66
N ALA A 487 -4.46 -15.39 31.30
CA ALA A 487 -4.53 -15.49 32.75
C ALA A 487 -3.19 -15.80 33.42
N ALA A 488 -2.39 -16.67 32.82
CA ALA A 488 -1.06 -17.03 33.33
C ALA A 488 -0.10 -15.84 33.31
N VAL A 489 -0.02 -15.11 32.19
CA VAL A 489 0.86 -13.94 32.05
C VAL A 489 0.36 -12.77 32.89
N ASP A 490 -0.96 -12.54 32.99
CA ASP A 490 -1.53 -11.51 33.87
C ASP A 490 -1.25 -11.81 35.36
N GLY A 491 -1.22 -13.07 35.73
CA GLY A 491 -0.83 -13.50 37.08
C GLY A 491 0.67 -13.25 37.36
N TRP A 492 1.51 -13.35 36.34
CA TRP A 492 2.95 -13.05 36.46
C TRP A 492 3.25 -11.55 36.49
N ILE A 493 2.51 -10.73 35.70
CA ILE A 493 2.67 -9.25 35.70
C ILE A 493 2.20 -8.60 37.01
N LYS A 494 1.28 -9.25 37.75
CA LYS A 494 0.76 -8.76 39.03
C LYS A 494 1.62 -9.13 40.24
N LYS A 495 2.55 -10.07 40.09
CA LYS A 495 3.60 -10.40 41.07
C LYS A 495 4.83 -9.50 40.86
#